data_8c160b442a0b365ee96d887b9d104ea7
#
_entry.id   8c160b442a0b365ee96d887b9d104ea7
#
_cell.length_a   1.000
_cell.length_b   1.000
_cell.length_c   1.000
_cell.angle_alpha   90.00
_cell.angle_beta   90.00
_cell.angle_gamma   90.00
#
_symmetry.space_group_name_H-M   'P 1'
#
loop_
_entity.id
_entity.type
_entity.pdbx_description
1 polymer ?
#
loop_
_entity_poly.entity_id
_entity_poly.type
_entity_poly.pdbx_seq_one_letter_code
_entity_poly.pdbx_strand_id
1 'polypeptide(L)'
;HTFRCGHAEMVSDEEYIKKAIGLRATDICFTDHAPFPGNPFGGRMKYEELPEYISTLKNLKEQYQRKIKIHIGLEIEYFSRYDQSGYYQELSNNLDLEILLLGQHMAEDPEDREHYTFEWPKERLQVDEYTVLGDAMIAGMKTGCFKIVAHPDRIFRRQKIWTPEMEAVAVRVIDAAVKYGLPLEKNCSSMRHKHH
;
A
#
# COMPACT_ATOMS: atom_id res chain seq x y z
N HIS A 1 6.47 -0.76 -7.63
CA HIS A 1 7.36 0.27 -7.04
C HIS A 1 8.48 0.61 -8.00
N THR A 2 8.93 1.85 -8.00
CA THR A 2 10.01 2.35 -8.85
C THR A 2 11.20 2.81 -7.98
N PHE A 3 12.21 3.40 -8.61
CA PHE A 3 13.41 3.91 -7.92
C PHE A 3 13.14 4.87 -6.76
N ARG A 4 11.92 5.43 -6.68
CA ARG A 4 11.50 6.31 -5.57
C ARG A 4 11.28 5.56 -4.26
N CYS A 5 11.12 4.24 -4.34
CA CYS A 5 10.99 3.37 -3.16
C CYS A 5 12.34 2.72 -2.86
N GLY A 6 12.85 2.89 -1.65
CA GLY A 6 14.22 2.49 -1.27
C GLY A 6 14.54 0.99 -1.35
N HIS A 7 13.57 0.15 -1.72
CA HIS A 7 13.73 -1.29 -1.91
C HIS A 7 13.57 -1.73 -3.38
N ALA A 8 13.27 -0.79 -4.29
CA ALA A 8 13.14 -1.07 -5.71
C ALA A 8 14.48 -0.83 -6.43
N GLU A 9 14.61 -1.40 -7.62
CA GLU A 9 15.79 -1.20 -8.46
C GLU A 9 15.84 0.23 -8.99
N MET A 10 17.06 0.74 -9.23
CA MET A 10 17.30 2.07 -9.79
C MET A 10 17.07 2.09 -11.30
N VAL A 11 15.82 1.85 -11.69
CA VAL A 11 15.36 1.77 -13.08
C VAL A 11 14.27 2.82 -13.29
N SER A 12 14.31 3.52 -14.42
CA SER A 12 13.33 4.57 -14.74
C SER A 12 11.92 4.01 -14.96
N ASP A 13 10.91 4.84 -14.75
CA ASP A 13 9.50 4.49 -15.00
C ASP A 13 9.31 4.01 -16.46
N GLU A 14 10.01 4.63 -17.41
CA GLU A 14 9.93 4.26 -18.82
C GLU A 14 10.46 2.85 -19.11
N GLU A 15 11.51 2.41 -18.41
CA GLU A 15 12.05 1.04 -18.55
C GLU A 15 11.02 -0.01 -18.10
N TYR A 16 10.25 0.24 -17.03
CA TYR A 16 9.14 -0.63 -16.62
C TYR A 16 8.08 -0.73 -17.71
N ILE A 17 7.72 0.40 -18.35
CA ILE A 17 6.77 0.44 -19.46
C ILE A 17 7.27 -0.36 -20.64
N LYS A 18 8.52 -0.15 -21.05
CA LYS A 18 9.16 -0.90 -22.16
C LYS A 18 9.19 -2.41 -21.89
N LYS A 19 9.49 -2.77 -20.64
CA LYS A 19 9.48 -4.17 -20.21
C LYS A 19 8.07 -4.77 -20.26
N ALA A 20 7.06 -4.06 -19.77
CA ALA A 20 5.67 -4.49 -19.83
C ALA A 20 5.19 -4.70 -21.27
N ILE A 21 5.50 -3.77 -22.18
CA ILE A 21 5.22 -3.91 -23.61
C ILE A 21 5.93 -5.16 -24.19
N GLY A 22 7.19 -5.38 -23.85
CA GLY A 22 7.94 -6.56 -24.27
C GLY A 22 7.34 -7.88 -23.79
N LEU A 23 6.65 -7.85 -22.64
CA LEU A 23 5.88 -8.98 -22.08
C LEU A 23 4.45 -9.07 -22.63
N ARG A 24 4.08 -8.21 -23.58
CA ARG A 24 2.74 -8.09 -24.17
C ARG A 24 1.64 -7.76 -23.15
N ALA A 25 1.98 -7.02 -22.08
CA ALA A 25 0.98 -6.49 -21.18
C ALA A 25 0.14 -5.43 -21.90
N THR A 26 -1.15 -5.42 -21.60
CA THR A 26 -2.10 -4.41 -22.11
C THR A 26 -2.16 -3.19 -21.21
N ASP A 27 -1.86 -3.39 -19.94
CA ASP A 27 -1.98 -2.39 -18.89
C ASP A 27 -0.79 -2.50 -17.93
N ILE A 28 -0.38 -1.37 -17.35
CA ILE A 28 0.57 -1.29 -16.24
C ILE A 28 0.05 -0.25 -15.23
N CYS A 29 0.14 -0.56 -13.95
CA CYS A 29 -0.18 0.36 -12.88
C CYS A 29 1.08 0.66 -12.06
N PHE A 30 1.40 1.93 -11.90
CA PHE A 30 2.43 2.39 -10.98
C PHE A 30 1.79 2.64 -9.62
N THR A 31 2.34 2.05 -8.57
CA THR A 31 1.84 2.13 -7.19
C THR A 31 2.99 2.24 -6.22
N ASP A 32 3.78 3.31 -6.36
CA ASP A 32 4.86 3.60 -5.43
C ASP A 32 4.31 3.90 -4.03
N HIS A 33 5.14 3.69 -3.01
CA HIS A 33 4.76 4.05 -1.64
C HIS A 33 4.45 5.55 -1.55
N ALA A 34 3.22 5.85 -1.15
CA ALA A 34 2.77 7.23 -0.98
C ALA A 34 3.61 7.96 0.06
N PRO A 35 3.98 9.21 -0.20
CA PRO A 35 4.59 10.05 0.82
C PRO A 35 3.54 10.49 1.85
N PHE A 36 4.00 10.96 2.99
CA PHE A 36 3.14 11.62 3.99
C PHE A 36 3.65 13.04 4.28
N PRO A 37 2.77 14.00 4.60
CA PRO A 37 3.17 15.34 5.01
C PRO A 37 4.22 15.30 6.13
N GLY A 38 5.30 16.08 5.95
CA GLY A 38 6.42 16.12 6.90
C GLY A 38 7.43 14.97 6.76
N ASN A 39 7.24 14.05 5.82
CA ASN A 39 8.16 12.95 5.52
C ASN A 39 8.58 12.09 6.75
N PRO A 40 7.63 11.62 7.58
CA PRO A 40 7.96 10.90 8.81
C PRO A 40 8.54 9.49 8.56
N PHE A 41 8.40 8.95 7.35
CA PHE A 41 8.78 7.57 7.03
C PHE A 41 9.80 7.52 5.89
N GLY A 42 10.78 6.63 6.02
CA GLY A 42 11.72 6.32 4.94
C GLY A 42 11.19 5.30 3.93
N GLY A 43 12.01 5.00 2.90
CA GLY A 43 11.71 3.94 1.92
C GLY A 43 10.63 4.31 0.89
N ARG A 44 10.29 5.57 0.78
CA ARG A 44 9.29 6.14 -0.15
C ARG A 44 9.73 7.48 -0.70
N MET A 45 9.02 7.99 -1.71
CA MET A 45 9.26 9.35 -2.20
C MET A 45 8.97 10.38 -1.10
N LYS A 46 9.57 11.56 -1.18
CA LYS A 46 9.25 12.68 -0.31
C LYS A 46 7.91 13.30 -0.70
N TYR A 47 7.25 13.96 0.25
CA TYR A 47 5.95 14.59 0.00
C TYR A 47 6.00 15.62 -1.13
N GLU A 48 7.09 16.37 -1.21
CA GLU A 48 7.34 17.39 -2.22
C GLU A 48 7.57 16.79 -3.63
N GLU A 49 7.88 15.51 -3.72
CA GLU A 49 8.13 14.79 -4.99
C GLU A 49 6.84 14.23 -5.63
N LEU A 50 5.72 14.21 -4.90
CA LEU A 50 4.45 13.68 -5.41
C LEU A 50 3.95 14.36 -6.70
N PRO A 51 4.00 15.72 -6.84
CA PRO A 51 3.62 16.37 -8.09
C PRO A 51 4.50 15.97 -9.28
N GLU A 52 5.81 15.79 -9.06
CA GLU A 52 6.74 15.34 -10.10
C GLU A 52 6.46 13.88 -10.51
N TYR A 53 6.21 13.00 -9.56
CA TYR A 53 5.79 11.62 -9.81
C TYR A 53 4.56 11.57 -10.73
N ILE A 54 3.51 12.30 -10.39
CA ILE A 54 2.28 12.36 -11.16
C ILE A 54 2.53 12.92 -12.56
N SER A 55 3.25 14.02 -12.68
CA SER A 55 3.50 14.68 -13.96
C SER A 55 4.36 13.82 -14.89
N THR A 56 5.37 13.13 -14.37
CA THR A 56 6.20 12.21 -15.12
C THR A 56 5.39 11.06 -15.69
N LEU A 57 4.56 10.43 -14.87
CA LEU A 57 3.72 9.31 -15.32
C LEU A 57 2.61 9.76 -16.30
N LYS A 58 2.07 10.96 -16.16
CA LYS A 58 1.13 11.55 -17.14
C LYS A 58 1.79 11.72 -18.51
N ASN A 59 3.00 12.28 -18.55
CA ASN A 59 3.74 12.44 -19.80
C ASN A 59 4.02 11.08 -20.47
N LEU A 60 4.42 10.07 -19.69
CA LEU A 60 4.62 8.71 -20.19
C LEU A 60 3.30 8.06 -20.64
N LYS A 61 2.20 8.28 -19.94
CA LYS A 61 0.87 7.82 -20.32
C LYS A 61 0.46 8.36 -21.70
N GLU A 62 0.68 9.64 -21.96
CA GLU A 62 0.43 10.26 -23.27
C GLU A 62 1.37 9.69 -24.34
N GLN A 63 2.66 9.59 -24.06
CA GLN A 63 3.67 9.07 -24.99
C GLN A 63 3.38 7.62 -25.44
N TYR A 64 2.92 6.78 -24.51
CA TYR A 64 2.70 5.34 -24.76
C TYR A 64 1.25 4.95 -25.00
N GLN A 65 0.29 5.89 -25.05
CA GLN A 65 -1.16 5.66 -25.10
C GLN A 65 -1.64 4.67 -26.20
N ARG A 66 -0.88 4.56 -27.30
CA ARG A 66 -1.19 3.62 -28.40
C ARG A 66 -0.60 2.21 -28.22
N LYS A 67 0.23 2.01 -27.20
CA LYS A 67 0.97 0.75 -27.00
C LYS A 67 0.54 0.02 -25.72
N ILE A 68 0.23 0.75 -24.65
CA ILE A 68 -0.13 0.21 -23.37
C ILE A 68 -0.93 1.24 -22.58
N LYS A 69 -1.88 0.79 -21.78
CA LYS A 69 -2.57 1.66 -20.81
C LYS A 69 -1.72 1.81 -19.55
N ILE A 70 -1.52 3.02 -19.12
CA ILE A 70 -0.77 3.33 -17.90
C ILE A 70 -1.74 3.90 -16.88
N HIS A 71 -1.77 3.29 -15.71
CA HIS A 71 -2.55 3.72 -14.57
C HIS A 71 -1.61 4.31 -13.52
N ILE A 72 -2.01 5.42 -12.91
CA ILE A 72 -1.24 6.14 -11.90
C ILE A 72 -1.93 5.93 -10.56
N GLY A 73 -1.20 5.37 -9.62
CA GLY A 73 -1.71 5.08 -8.29
C GLY A 73 -0.64 5.21 -7.23
N LEU A 74 -1.01 4.89 -6.01
CA LEU A 74 -0.12 4.85 -4.85
C LEU A 74 -0.48 3.67 -3.97
N GLU A 75 0.51 3.09 -3.30
CA GLU A 75 0.32 2.17 -2.19
C GLU A 75 0.56 2.93 -0.89
N ILE A 76 -0.39 2.88 0.04
CA ILE A 76 -0.36 3.72 1.23
C ILE A 76 -0.94 2.96 2.43
N GLU A 77 -0.32 3.17 3.61
CA GLU A 77 -0.83 2.71 4.89
C GLU A 77 -1.95 3.63 5.38
N TYR A 78 -2.85 3.08 6.19
CA TYR A 78 -3.83 3.87 6.93
C TYR A 78 -3.30 4.25 8.32
N PHE A 79 -3.42 5.53 8.64
CA PHE A 79 -3.18 6.10 9.97
C PHE A 79 -4.30 7.07 10.31
N SER A 80 -4.84 6.98 11.52
CA SER A 80 -6.00 7.76 11.93
C SER A 80 -5.75 9.28 11.90
N ARG A 81 -4.52 9.73 12.17
CA ARG A 81 -4.14 11.15 12.11
C ARG A 81 -4.27 11.75 10.70
N TYR A 82 -3.89 10.98 9.68
CA TYR A 82 -3.97 11.44 8.30
C TYR A 82 -5.39 11.34 7.73
N ASP A 83 -6.21 10.43 8.25
CA ASP A 83 -7.65 10.41 7.95
C ASP A 83 -8.35 11.65 8.54
N GLN A 84 -8.07 11.99 9.79
CA GLN A 84 -8.60 13.18 10.45
C GLN A 84 -8.17 14.49 9.77
N SER A 85 -6.98 14.53 9.15
CA SER A 85 -6.52 15.69 8.39
C SER A 85 -7.15 15.80 6.98
N GLY A 86 -7.88 14.78 6.53
CA GLY A 86 -8.47 14.73 5.19
C GLY A 86 -7.49 14.29 4.09
N TYR A 87 -6.30 13.83 4.44
CA TYR A 87 -5.25 13.50 3.46
C TYR A 87 -5.66 12.40 2.46
N TYR A 88 -6.33 11.34 2.92
CA TYR A 88 -6.79 10.28 2.02
C TYR A 88 -7.89 10.76 1.07
N GLN A 89 -8.78 11.66 1.51
CA GLN A 89 -9.78 12.30 0.66
C GLN A 89 -9.12 13.18 -0.39
N GLU A 90 -8.09 13.93 -0.03
CA GLU A 90 -7.33 14.75 -0.96
C GLU A 90 -6.71 13.89 -2.08
N LEU A 91 -6.02 12.81 -1.71
CA LEU A 91 -5.45 11.86 -2.68
C LEU A 91 -6.53 11.18 -3.53
N SER A 92 -7.62 10.74 -2.92
CA SER A 92 -8.72 10.05 -3.61
C SER A 92 -9.48 10.96 -4.56
N ASN A 93 -9.55 12.26 -4.29
CA ASN A 93 -10.18 13.26 -5.14
C ASN A 93 -9.26 13.80 -6.24
N ASN A 94 -7.97 13.45 -6.21
CA ASN A 94 -7.04 13.84 -7.25
C ASN A 94 -7.33 13.05 -8.54
N LEU A 95 -7.81 13.74 -9.57
CA LEU A 95 -8.22 13.13 -10.85
C LEU A 95 -7.08 12.45 -11.61
N ASP A 96 -5.84 12.78 -11.27
CA ASP A 96 -4.64 12.17 -11.86
C ASP A 96 -4.22 10.87 -11.15
N LEU A 97 -4.75 10.59 -9.95
CA LEU A 97 -4.54 9.36 -9.21
C LEU A 97 -5.75 8.44 -9.38
N GLU A 98 -5.59 7.38 -10.15
CA GLU A 98 -6.68 6.46 -10.47
C GLU A 98 -6.90 5.41 -9.38
N ILE A 99 -5.83 5.01 -8.68
CA ILE A 99 -5.84 3.87 -7.77
C ILE A 99 -5.06 4.21 -6.49
N LEU A 100 -5.73 4.05 -5.34
CA LEU A 100 -5.07 3.97 -4.04
C LEU A 100 -5.17 2.53 -3.54
N LEU A 101 -4.01 1.88 -3.34
CA LEU A 101 -3.92 0.57 -2.70
C LEU A 101 -3.71 0.75 -1.21
N LEU A 102 -4.48 0.04 -0.40
CA LEU A 102 -4.27 -0.04 1.04
C LEU A 102 -3.24 -1.14 1.34
N GLY A 103 -1.99 -0.75 1.58
CA GLY A 103 -0.90 -1.67 1.91
C GLY A 103 -0.43 -1.43 3.35
N GLN A 104 -0.89 -2.23 4.31
CA GLN A 104 -0.61 -2.00 5.73
C GLN A 104 0.70 -2.65 6.16
N HIS A 105 1.78 -1.87 6.27
CA HIS A 105 3.10 -2.33 6.69
C HIS A 105 3.41 -2.03 8.14
N MET A 106 2.80 -1.01 8.71
CA MET A 106 2.93 -0.51 10.07
C MET A 106 1.64 0.23 10.44
N ALA A 107 1.39 0.42 11.73
CA ALA A 107 0.24 1.15 12.22
C ALA A 107 0.64 2.07 13.38
N GLU A 108 -0.23 3.01 13.74
CA GLU A 108 -0.10 3.79 14.97
C GLU A 108 -0.18 2.84 16.18
N ASP A 109 0.60 3.12 17.23
CA ASP A 109 0.46 2.40 18.50
C ASP A 109 -0.90 2.75 19.10
N PRO A 110 -1.76 1.77 19.45
CA PRO A 110 -3.07 2.03 20.05
C PRO A 110 -2.99 2.75 21.40
N GLU A 111 -1.91 2.59 22.14
CA GLU A 111 -1.69 3.19 23.45
C GLU A 111 -1.08 4.59 23.37
N ASP A 112 -0.27 4.83 22.33
CA ASP A 112 0.38 6.13 22.09
C ASP A 112 0.50 6.40 20.58
N ARG A 113 -0.45 7.14 20.05
CA ARG A 113 -0.53 7.45 18.60
C ARG A 113 0.58 8.35 18.06
N GLU A 114 1.49 8.83 18.89
CA GLU A 114 2.72 9.51 18.47
C GLU A 114 3.76 8.50 17.97
N HIS A 115 3.63 7.23 18.38
CA HIS A 115 4.50 6.11 18.03
C HIS A 115 3.85 5.13 17.05
N TYR A 116 4.68 4.25 16.50
CA TYR A 116 4.25 3.28 15.47
C TYR A 116 4.70 1.87 15.84
N THR A 117 4.02 0.87 15.31
CA THR A 117 4.30 -0.55 15.59
C THR A 117 5.74 -0.97 15.27
N PHE A 118 6.42 -0.34 14.30
CA PHE A 118 7.82 -0.68 13.99
C PHE A 118 8.81 -0.30 15.10
N GLU A 119 8.42 0.57 16.04
CA GLU A 119 9.21 0.97 17.21
C GLU A 119 9.05 0.00 18.38
N TRP A 120 8.13 -0.95 18.28
CA TRP A 120 7.85 -1.91 19.34
C TRP A 120 8.97 -2.90 19.55
N PRO A 121 9.17 -3.37 20.80
CA PRO A 121 10.09 -4.47 21.09
C PRO A 121 9.63 -5.74 20.34
N LYS A 122 10.60 -6.59 20.00
CA LYS A 122 10.40 -7.79 19.18
C LYS A 122 9.30 -8.72 19.72
N GLU A 123 9.22 -8.83 21.03
CA GLU A 123 8.25 -9.68 21.74
C GLU A 123 6.83 -9.19 21.47
N ARG A 124 6.57 -7.88 21.58
CA ARG A 124 5.27 -7.26 21.30
C ARG A 124 4.92 -7.37 19.80
N LEU A 125 5.89 -7.17 18.91
CA LEU A 125 5.71 -7.35 17.47
C LEU A 125 5.23 -8.77 17.10
N GLN A 126 5.72 -9.78 17.83
CA GLN A 126 5.32 -11.17 17.57
C GLN A 126 3.93 -11.53 18.10
N VAL A 127 3.40 -10.78 19.06
CA VAL A 127 2.12 -11.11 19.71
C VAL A 127 0.98 -10.23 19.20
N ASP A 128 1.21 -8.92 19.08
CA ASP A 128 0.13 -7.93 18.93
C ASP A 128 0.10 -7.27 17.53
N GLU A 129 1.22 -7.23 16.79
CA GLU A 129 1.33 -6.45 15.55
C GLU A 129 0.21 -6.79 14.55
N TYR A 130 -0.06 -8.09 14.32
CA TYR A 130 -1.04 -8.49 13.31
C TYR A 130 -2.46 -8.02 13.63
N THR A 131 -2.82 -7.93 14.92
CA THR A 131 -4.12 -7.42 15.34
C THR A 131 -4.24 -5.94 15.03
N VAL A 132 -3.22 -5.15 15.40
CA VAL A 132 -3.22 -3.70 15.19
C VAL A 132 -3.16 -3.34 13.71
N LEU A 133 -2.37 -4.08 12.92
CA LEU A 133 -2.34 -3.92 11.45
C LEU A 133 -3.69 -4.29 10.82
N GLY A 134 -4.34 -5.36 11.30
CA GLY A 134 -5.66 -5.76 10.85
C GLY A 134 -6.72 -4.69 11.14
N ASP A 135 -6.71 -4.12 12.34
CA ASP A 135 -7.63 -3.06 12.73
C ASP A 135 -7.41 -1.78 11.91
N ALA A 136 -6.16 -1.39 11.67
CA ALA A 136 -5.83 -0.26 10.81
C ALA A 136 -6.30 -0.50 9.36
N MET A 137 -6.09 -1.71 8.83
CA MET A 137 -6.56 -2.09 7.49
C MET A 137 -8.09 -1.99 7.39
N ILE A 138 -8.83 -2.49 8.38
CA ILE A 138 -10.29 -2.39 8.44
C ILE A 138 -10.74 -0.92 8.49
N ALA A 139 -10.06 -0.10 9.29
CA ALA A 139 -10.35 1.34 9.38
C ALA A 139 -10.08 2.04 8.04
N GLY A 140 -8.98 1.70 7.35
CA GLY A 140 -8.70 2.20 6.01
C GLY A 140 -9.79 1.84 5.00
N MET A 141 -10.24 0.58 4.96
CA MET A 141 -11.34 0.16 4.08
C MET A 141 -12.62 0.97 4.31
N LYS A 142 -12.92 1.31 5.56
CA LYS A 142 -14.09 2.08 5.94
C LYS A 142 -14.11 3.51 5.37
N THR A 143 -12.95 4.10 5.08
CA THR A 143 -12.87 5.47 4.53
C THR A 143 -13.49 5.60 3.14
N GLY A 144 -13.53 4.51 2.36
CA GLY A 144 -13.98 4.51 0.97
C GLY A 144 -12.98 5.12 -0.02
N CYS A 145 -11.78 5.51 0.43
CA CYS A 145 -10.75 6.12 -0.41
C CYS A 145 -9.94 5.11 -1.23
N PHE A 146 -9.87 3.87 -0.76
CA PHE A 146 -9.05 2.82 -1.36
C PHE A 146 -9.84 1.99 -2.37
N LYS A 147 -9.14 1.39 -3.34
CA LYS A 147 -9.73 0.55 -4.38
C LYS A 147 -9.36 -0.93 -4.26
N ILE A 148 -8.22 -1.24 -3.65
CA ILE A 148 -7.67 -2.59 -3.51
C ILE A 148 -6.97 -2.66 -2.16
N VAL A 149 -7.03 -3.82 -1.50
CA VAL A 149 -6.19 -4.12 -0.33
C VAL A 149 -5.00 -4.96 -0.81
N ALA A 150 -3.81 -4.39 -0.70
CA ALA A 150 -2.56 -5.03 -1.08
C ALA A 150 -2.13 -6.03 0.01
N HIS A 151 -1.62 -7.18 -0.42
CA HIS A 151 -1.02 -8.24 0.41
C HIS A 151 -1.59 -8.34 1.85
N PRO A 152 -2.91 -8.60 2.04
CA PRO A 152 -3.53 -8.62 3.36
C PRO A 152 -2.92 -9.67 4.31
N ASP A 153 -2.32 -10.71 3.76
CA ASP A 153 -1.60 -11.76 4.48
C ASP A 153 -0.29 -11.29 5.12
N ARG A 154 0.27 -10.16 4.65
CA ARG A 154 1.52 -9.58 5.16
C ARG A 154 1.44 -9.20 6.65
N ILE A 155 0.28 -8.91 7.19
CA ILE A 155 0.11 -8.62 8.61
C ILE A 155 0.58 -9.78 9.51
N PHE A 156 0.55 -11.01 9.02
CA PHE A 156 0.97 -12.23 9.73
C PHE A 156 2.44 -12.61 9.52
N ARG A 157 3.22 -11.83 8.77
CA ARG A 157 4.59 -12.15 8.34
C ARG A 157 5.58 -12.52 9.44
N ARG A 158 5.32 -12.08 10.69
CA ARG A 158 6.19 -12.38 11.84
C ARG A 158 5.79 -13.65 12.57
N GLN A 159 4.67 -14.25 12.18
CA GLN A 159 4.14 -15.44 12.83
C GLN A 159 4.75 -16.70 12.23
N LYS A 160 5.03 -17.67 13.05
CA LYS A 160 5.57 -18.98 12.63
C LYS A 160 4.54 -20.09 12.64
N ILE A 161 3.49 -19.92 13.41
CA ILE A 161 2.42 -20.89 13.60
C ILE A 161 1.11 -20.15 13.50
N TRP A 162 0.19 -20.67 12.70
CA TRP A 162 -1.16 -20.13 12.58
C TRP A 162 -1.97 -20.46 13.83
N THR A 163 -2.65 -19.48 14.40
CA THR A 163 -3.46 -19.63 15.63
C THR A 163 -4.92 -19.24 15.38
N PRO A 164 -5.86 -19.69 16.25
CA PRO A 164 -7.26 -19.25 16.16
C PRO A 164 -7.46 -17.74 16.26
N GLU A 165 -6.60 -17.04 16.99
CA GLU A 165 -6.63 -15.57 17.11
C GLU A 165 -6.27 -14.91 15.78
N MET A 166 -5.26 -15.43 15.10
CA MET A 166 -4.89 -14.95 13.75
C MET A 166 -6.02 -15.21 12.75
N GLU A 167 -6.64 -16.39 12.81
CA GLU A 167 -7.80 -16.71 11.97
C GLU A 167 -8.94 -15.72 12.21
N ALA A 168 -9.23 -15.40 13.48
CA ALA A 168 -10.26 -14.42 13.82
C ALA A 168 -9.95 -13.03 13.23
N VAL A 169 -8.70 -12.58 13.25
CA VAL A 169 -8.28 -11.33 12.61
C VAL A 169 -8.41 -11.41 11.09
N ALA A 170 -7.97 -12.52 10.48
CA ALA A 170 -8.09 -12.72 9.03
C ALA A 170 -9.56 -12.68 8.57
N VAL A 171 -10.45 -13.38 9.29
CA VAL A 171 -11.90 -13.35 9.01
C VAL A 171 -12.45 -11.92 9.10
N ARG A 172 -12.11 -11.16 10.14
CA ARG A 172 -12.54 -9.76 10.28
C ARG A 172 -12.08 -8.89 9.09
N VAL A 173 -10.85 -9.07 8.62
CA VAL A 173 -10.31 -8.34 7.46
C VAL A 173 -11.07 -8.73 6.19
N ILE A 174 -11.32 -10.03 5.97
CA ILE A 174 -12.09 -10.53 4.82
C ILE A 174 -13.53 -10.00 4.86
N ASP A 175 -14.20 -10.08 6.00
CA ASP A 175 -15.57 -9.58 6.18
C ASP A 175 -15.67 -8.07 5.91
N ALA A 176 -14.67 -7.31 6.36
CA ALA A 176 -14.59 -5.88 6.05
C ALA A 176 -14.40 -5.64 4.54
N ALA A 177 -13.52 -6.39 3.88
CA ALA A 177 -13.32 -6.27 2.44
C ALA A 177 -14.62 -6.58 1.67
N VAL A 178 -15.34 -7.65 2.04
CA VAL A 178 -16.66 -7.96 1.48
C VAL A 178 -17.66 -6.84 1.73
N LYS A 179 -17.75 -6.36 2.98
CA LYS A 179 -18.68 -5.30 3.39
C LYS A 179 -18.47 -4.00 2.62
N TYR A 180 -17.22 -3.63 2.39
CA TYR A 180 -16.87 -2.37 1.69
C TYR A 180 -16.59 -2.55 0.19
N GLY A 181 -16.73 -3.78 -0.34
CA GLY A 181 -16.58 -4.09 -1.76
C GLY A 181 -15.17 -3.93 -2.30
N LEU A 182 -14.13 -4.16 -1.47
CA LEU A 182 -12.74 -4.08 -1.89
C LEU A 182 -12.17 -5.45 -2.26
N PRO A 183 -11.55 -5.60 -3.44
CA PRO A 183 -10.79 -6.80 -3.76
C PRO A 183 -9.53 -6.90 -2.90
N LEU A 184 -9.16 -8.13 -2.54
CA LEU A 184 -7.93 -8.47 -1.84
C LEU A 184 -6.90 -8.97 -2.84
N GLU A 185 -5.67 -8.45 -2.76
CA GLU A 185 -4.57 -8.94 -3.58
C GLU A 185 -4.08 -10.31 -3.07
N LYS A 186 -3.90 -11.25 -4.00
CA LYS A 186 -3.15 -12.47 -3.76
C LYS A 186 -1.67 -12.22 -4.08
N ASN A 187 -0.86 -11.96 -3.06
CA ASN A 187 0.55 -11.65 -3.24
C ASN A 187 1.41 -12.91 -3.42
N CYS A 188 2.11 -13.00 -4.56
CA CYS A 188 2.98 -14.14 -4.86
C CYS A 188 4.27 -14.16 -4.02
N SER A 189 4.67 -13.05 -3.43
CA SER A 189 5.84 -12.98 -2.55
C SER A 189 5.65 -13.84 -1.31
N SER A 190 4.49 -13.78 -0.68
CA SER A 190 4.15 -14.61 0.49
C SER A 190 4.22 -16.09 0.16
N MET A 191 3.78 -16.49 -1.03
CA MET A 191 3.87 -17.88 -1.48
C MET A 191 5.32 -18.36 -1.69
N ARG A 192 6.21 -17.49 -2.20
CA ARG A 192 7.62 -17.81 -2.46
C ARG A 192 8.42 -17.93 -1.16
N HIS A 193 8.12 -17.11 -0.19
CA HIS A 193 8.86 -17.06 1.07
C HIS A 193 8.25 -17.93 2.17
N LYS A 194 7.23 -18.75 1.86
CA LYS A 194 6.52 -19.60 2.82
C LYS A 194 6.04 -18.82 4.06
N HIS A 195 5.72 -17.56 3.89
CA HIS A 195 4.93 -16.81 4.84
C HIS A 195 3.47 -17.22 4.61
N HIS A 196 2.80 -17.61 5.63
CA HIS A 196 1.48 -18.30 5.71
C HIS A 196 0.43 -17.91 4.69
#